data_27341a99b7c150b464da1b0c0c1328af
#
_entry.id   27341a99b7c150b464da1b0c0c1328af
#
_cell.length_a   1.000
_cell.length_b   1.000
_cell.length_c   1.000
_cell.angle_alpha   90.00
_cell.angle_beta   90.00
_cell.angle_gamma   90.00
#
_symmetry.space_group_name_H-M   'P 1'
#
loop_
_entity.id
_entity.type
_entity.pdbx_description
1 polymer ?
#
loop_
_entity_poly.entity_id
_entity_poly.type
_entity_poly.pdbx_seq_one_letter_code
_entity_poly.pdbx_strand_id
1 'polypeptide(L)'
;GTRRQVGSTFKPFVYATTIDLRGISPCQQFLDAPVTIAPGDGRFYLQKPWTPKNATGKYSNEMLTLKEGLRRSKNTISVTLMKELGSPEPVREMVAQMGISKDLIPQAPSIALGAIDLSVQEMTGAYTTFANNGIYKEPIYLLRIEDRYGREIYKSVSSEKQALRPEANYAMVDMLQYAIGYRGKVRGPIGGKTGTTNEHADGWFMGITPNLVVGTWVGGDDRWISFRSLALGQGAKMAKPLVLDYIASLQQDERIEWDFNAQFYRPPGELGIELDCDAYQNPNIPLDEDGEFEDAPLNISNEPDFGD
;
A
#
# COMPACT_ATOMS: atom_id res chain seq x y z
N GLY A 1 20.50 0.78 8.76
CA GLY A 1 19.58 1.75 9.38
C GLY A 1 18.64 1.05 10.35
N THR A 2 18.03 1.80 11.25
CA THR A 2 17.05 1.27 12.20
C THR A 2 15.83 0.74 11.44
N ARG A 3 15.38 -0.46 11.76
CA ARG A 3 14.14 -1.06 11.25
C ARG A 3 13.05 -0.99 12.31
N ARG A 4 11.86 -0.60 11.90
CA ARG A 4 10.70 -0.45 12.79
C ARG A 4 9.46 -1.00 12.10
N GLN A 5 8.48 -1.40 12.89
CA GLN A 5 7.24 -1.97 12.38
C GLN A 5 6.50 -0.96 11.49
N VAL A 6 6.25 -1.33 10.23
CA VAL A 6 5.72 -0.41 9.22
C VAL A 6 4.20 -0.22 9.29
N GLY A 7 3.49 -1.14 9.93
CA GLY A 7 2.05 -1.08 10.08
C GLY A 7 1.32 -0.91 8.74
N SER A 8 0.27 -0.11 8.75
CA SER A 8 -0.61 0.07 7.58
C SER A 8 0.04 0.69 6.35
N THR A 9 1.31 1.16 6.40
CA THR A 9 2.01 1.57 5.17
C THR A 9 2.40 0.37 4.30
N PHE A 10 2.30 -0.85 4.81
CA PHE A 10 2.51 -2.07 4.02
C PHE A 10 1.26 -2.49 3.22
N LYS A 11 0.06 -2.04 3.59
CA LYS A 11 -1.19 -2.42 2.91
C LYS A 11 -1.19 -2.19 1.39
N PRO A 12 -0.64 -1.07 0.86
CA PRO A 12 -0.59 -0.87 -0.58
C PRO A 12 0.07 -2.01 -1.36
N PHE A 13 1.07 -2.70 -0.78
CA PHE A 13 1.68 -3.86 -1.44
C PHE A 13 0.72 -5.05 -1.52
N VAL A 14 -0.07 -5.30 -0.47
CA VAL A 14 -1.10 -6.35 -0.47
C VAL A 14 -2.17 -6.05 -1.50
N TYR A 15 -2.66 -4.81 -1.52
CA TYR A 15 -3.66 -4.32 -2.47
C TYR A 15 -3.15 -4.41 -3.90
N ALA A 16 -1.96 -3.87 -4.17
CA ALA A 16 -1.32 -3.91 -5.48
C ALA A 16 -1.14 -5.36 -5.98
N THR A 17 -0.67 -6.27 -5.12
CA THR A 17 -0.53 -7.69 -5.46
C THR A 17 -1.87 -8.31 -5.84
N THR A 18 -2.93 -8.01 -5.09
CA THR A 18 -4.26 -8.56 -5.35
C THR A 18 -4.86 -7.99 -6.64
N ILE A 19 -4.73 -6.68 -6.86
CA ILE A 19 -5.15 -6.03 -8.10
C ILE A 19 -4.41 -6.63 -9.30
N ASP A 20 -3.10 -6.79 -9.19
CA ASP A 20 -2.26 -7.30 -10.26
C ASP A 20 -2.58 -8.75 -10.64
N LEU A 21 -2.75 -9.62 -9.66
CA LEU A 21 -2.95 -11.05 -9.88
C LEU A 21 -4.41 -11.44 -10.11
N ARG A 22 -5.38 -10.69 -9.57
CA ARG A 22 -6.80 -11.03 -9.62
C ARG A 22 -7.63 -10.08 -10.46
N GLY A 23 -7.09 -8.94 -10.90
CA GLY A 23 -7.83 -7.93 -11.66
C GLY A 23 -8.92 -7.23 -10.84
N ILE A 24 -8.83 -7.25 -9.51
CA ILE A 24 -9.83 -6.63 -8.63
C ILE A 24 -9.85 -5.12 -8.86
N SER A 25 -11.05 -4.57 -9.11
CA SER A 25 -11.23 -3.13 -9.25
C SER A 25 -11.13 -2.41 -7.89
N PRO A 26 -10.57 -1.19 -7.85
CA PRO A 26 -10.67 -0.28 -6.70
C PRO A 26 -12.11 -0.04 -6.22
N CYS A 27 -13.09 -0.27 -7.07
CA CYS A 27 -14.51 -0.07 -6.81
C CYS A 27 -15.22 -1.32 -6.27
N GLN A 28 -14.59 -2.49 -6.35
CA GLN A 28 -15.16 -3.70 -5.78
C GLN A 28 -15.42 -3.54 -4.28
N GLN A 29 -16.57 -3.99 -3.83
CA GLN A 29 -17.02 -3.83 -2.46
C GLN A 29 -16.67 -5.03 -1.59
N PHE A 30 -16.32 -4.75 -0.35
CA PHE A 30 -15.98 -5.73 0.69
C PHE A 30 -16.63 -5.34 2.01
N LEU A 31 -17.16 -6.33 2.72
CA LEU A 31 -17.80 -6.11 4.02
C LEU A 31 -16.75 -5.84 5.12
N ASP A 32 -16.92 -4.76 5.87
CA ASP A 32 -16.12 -4.48 7.07
C ASP A 32 -16.67 -5.23 8.28
N ALA A 33 -16.46 -6.54 8.32
CA ALA A 33 -16.87 -7.45 9.38
C ALA A 33 -15.67 -8.31 9.85
N PRO A 34 -15.78 -9.08 10.93
CA PRO A 34 -14.72 -10.00 11.35
C PRO A 34 -14.33 -10.96 10.22
N VAL A 35 -13.05 -11.02 9.88
CA VAL A 35 -12.48 -11.96 8.91
C VAL A 35 -11.50 -12.87 9.63
N THR A 36 -11.69 -14.17 9.48
CA THR A 36 -10.83 -15.21 10.06
C THR A 36 -10.07 -15.94 8.97
N ILE A 37 -8.77 -16.13 9.18
CA ILE A 37 -7.97 -17.13 8.49
C ILE A 37 -7.79 -18.29 9.46
N ALA A 38 -8.37 -19.43 9.13
CA ALA A 38 -8.35 -20.63 9.96
C ALA A 38 -7.14 -21.55 9.63
N PRO A 39 -6.76 -22.45 10.52
CA PRO A 39 -5.87 -23.55 10.16
C PRO A 39 -6.45 -24.34 8.99
N GLY A 40 -5.64 -24.52 7.94
CA GLY A 40 -6.09 -25.19 6.71
C GLY A 40 -6.56 -24.22 5.60
N ASP A 41 -6.88 -22.96 5.92
CA ASP A 41 -7.12 -21.96 4.88
C ASP A 41 -5.82 -21.70 4.10
N GLY A 42 -5.83 -21.99 2.81
CA GLY A 42 -4.68 -21.74 1.93
C GLY A 42 -3.34 -22.28 2.46
N ARG A 43 -2.26 -21.54 2.16
CA ARG A 43 -0.87 -21.84 2.58
C ARG A 43 -0.36 -20.88 3.65
N PHE A 44 -1.14 -20.67 4.72
CA PHE A 44 -0.76 -19.79 5.83
C PHE A 44 -0.09 -20.52 6.99
N TYR A 45 -0.22 -21.85 7.06
CA TYR A 45 0.39 -22.73 8.06
C TYR A 45 0.10 -22.35 9.51
N LEU A 46 -1.09 -21.78 9.75
CA LEU A 46 -1.53 -21.37 11.08
C LEU A 46 -1.83 -22.58 11.97
N GLN A 47 -1.49 -22.47 13.25
CA GLN A 47 -1.85 -23.47 14.27
C GLN A 47 -3.16 -23.13 15.00
N LYS A 48 -3.60 -21.86 14.91
CA LYS A 48 -4.83 -21.35 15.54
C LYS A 48 -5.50 -20.35 14.60
N PRO A 49 -6.83 -20.22 14.65
CA PRO A 49 -7.52 -19.18 13.88
C PRO A 49 -6.98 -17.78 14.21
N TRP A 50 -6.85 -16.96 13.17
CA TRP A 50 -6.38 -15.58 13.29
C TRP A 50 -7.46 -14.63 12.80
N THR A 51 -8.01 -13.82 13.73
CA THR A 51 -9.10 -12.86 13.46
C THR A 51 -8.71 -11.49 13.98
N PRO A 52 -7.93 -10.71 13.23
CA PRO A 52 -7.49 -9.40 13.68
C PRO A 52 -8.64 -8.39 13.66
N LYS A 53 -8.60 -7.46 14.62
CA LYS A 53 -9.56 -6.36 14.71
C LYS A 53 -9.05 -5.14 13.91
N ASN A 54 -9.98 -4.26 13.52
CA ASN A 54 -9.61 -2.92 13.08
C ASN A 54 -8.90 -2.15 14.20
N ALA A 55 -8.11 -1.13 13.86
CA ALA A 55 -7.36 -0.32 14.83
C ALA A 55 -8.26 0.32 15.90
N THR A 56 -9.52 0.60 15.58
CA THR A 56 -10.53 1.11 16.52
C THR A 56 -11.17 0.04 17.38
N GLY A 57 -10.86 -1.24 17.15
CA GLY A 57 -11.51 -2.39 17.78
C GLY A 57 -12.95 -2.66 17.31
N LYS A 58 -13.49 -1.85 16.38
CA LYS A 58 -14.88 -1.91 15.92
C LYS A 58 -14.96 -2.23 14.43
N TYR A 59 -16.07 -2.84 14.03
CA TYR A 59 -16.47 -3.10 12.64
C TYR A 59 -17.64 -2.18 12.28
N SER A 60 -17.67 -1.66 11.06
CA SER A 60 -18.80 -0.83 10.64
C SER A 60 -19.98 -1.67 10.12
N ASN A 61 -19.73 -2.90 9.70
CA ASN A 61 -20.67 -3.78 9.00
C ASN A 61 -21.24 -3.13 7.71
N GLU A 62 -20.47 -2.25 7.10
CA GLU A 62 -20.78 -1.59 5.83
C GLU A 62 -20.02 -2.28 4.70
N MET A 63 -20.64 -2.31 3.52
CA MET A 63 -19.93 -2.59 2.27
C MET A 63 -19.09 -1.38 1.91
N LEU A 64 -17.78 -1.57 1.78
CA LEU A 64 -16.83 -0.52 1.44
C LEU A 64 -16.13 -0.88 0.15
N THR A 65 -16.00 0.07 -0.77
CA THR A 65 -15.12 -0.12 -1.93
C THR A 65 -13.69 -0.39 -1.47
N LEU A 66 -12.91 -1.10 -2.27
CA LEU A 66 -11.50 -1.36 -2.01
C LEU A 66 -10.74 -0.03 -1.75
N LYS A 67 -11.03 0.99 -2.57
CA LYS A 67 -10.51 2.36 -2.47
C LYS A 67 -10.82 2.98 -1.10
N GLU A 68 -12.06 2.88 -0.62
CA GLU A 68 -12.47 3.40 0.69
C GLU A 68 -11.87 2.58 1.84
N GLY A 69 -11.76 1.27 1.67
CA GLY A 69 -11.07 0.38 2.63
C GLY A 69 -9.61 0.78 2.86
N LEU A 70 -8.90 1.14 1.81
CA LEU A 70 -7.52 1.66 1.91
C LEU A 70 -7.49 3.02 2.61
N ARG A 71 -8.40 3.95 2.23
CA ARG A 71 -8.51 5.29 2.83
C ARG A 71 -8.77 5.22 4.32
N ARG A 72 -9.74 4.42 4.75
CA ARG A 72 -10.06 4.18 6.17
C ARG A 72 -9.09 3.22 6.84
N SER A 73 -8.12 2.68 6.09
CA SER A 73 -7.10 1.76 6.60
C SER A 73 -7.69 0.53 7.31
N LYS A 74 -8.78 -0.04 6.78
CA LYS A 74 -9.48 -1.19 7.37
C LYS A 74 -8.60 -2.44 7.36
N ASN A 75 -8.45 -3.06 8.53
CA ASN A 75 -7.69 -4.31 8.66
C ASN A 75 -8.46 -5.47 8.04
N THR A 76 -9.77 -5.50 8.24
CA THR A 76 -10.68 -6.51 7.69
C THR A 76 -10.50 -6.68 6.20
N ILE A 77 -10.51 -5.59 5.44
CA ILE A 77 -10.35 -5.64 3.98
C ILE A 77 -8.96 -6.14 3.59
N SER A 78 -7.88 -5.67 4.25
CA SER A 78 -6.53 -6.19 3.98
C SER A 78 -6.41 -7.69 4.27
N VAL A 79 -7.09 -8.18 5.29
CA VAL A 79 -7.11 -9.61 5.65
C VAL A 79 -7.92 -10.41 4.64
N THR A 80 -9.05 -9.87 4.16
CA THR A 80 -9.82 -10.49 3.08
C THR A 80 -8.97 -10.65 1.83
N LEU A 81 -8.27 -9.59 1.39
CA LEU A 81 -7.37 -9.68 0.25
C LEU A 81 -6.26 -10.72 0.45
N MET A 82 -5.67 -10.78 1.64
CA MET A 82 -4.67 -11.79 1.97
C MET A 82 -5.27 -13.20 1.90
N LYS A 83 -6.48 -13.39 2.41
CA LYS A 83 -7.20 -14.67 2.33
C LYS A 83 -7.47 -15.08 0.88
N GLU A 84 -7.90 -14.15 0.03
CA GLU A 84 -8.11 -14.38 -1.41
C GLU A 84 -6.82 -14.75 -2.16
N LEU A 85 -5.66 -14.22 -1.74
CA LEU A 85 -4.36 -14.63 -2.28
C LEU A 85 -4.00 -16.07 -1.87
N GLY A 86 -4.61 -16.60 -0.82
CA GLY A 86 -4.41 -17.96 -0.31
C GLY A 86 -3.02 -18.22 0.31
N SER A 87 -2.13 -17.22 0.32
CA SER A 87 -0.77 -17.33 0.84
C SER A 87 -0.14 -15.95 0.99
N PRO A 88 0.81 -15.75 1.94
CA PRO A 88 1.63 -14.55 1.99
C PRO A 88 2.63 -14.45 0.84
N GLU A 89 2.94 -15.56 0.17
CA GLU A 89 4.03 -15.66 -0.78
C GLU A 89 3.91 -14.69 -1.97
N PRO A 90 2.74 -14.52 -2.63
CA PRO A 90 2.62 -13.57 -3.72
C PRO A 90 2.99 -12.12 -3.32
N VAL A 91 2.64 -11.71 -2.10
CA VAL A 91 3.01 -10.38 -1.58
C VAL A 91 4.51 -10.31 -1.31
N ARG A 92 5.11 -11.38 -0.75
CA ARG A 92 6.55 -11.48 -0.51
C ARG A 92 7.34 -11.38 -1.82
N GLU A 93 6.86 -12.03 -2.86
CA GLU A 93 7.47 -11.96 -4.20
C GLU A 93 7.35 -10.56 -4.80
N MET A 94 6.18 -9.94 -4.72
CA MET A 94 5.96 -8.59 -5.21
C MET A 94 6.91 -7.59 -4.56
N VAL A 95 7.00 -7.56 -3.23
CA VAL A 95 7.90 -6.63 -2.53
C VAL A 95 9.37 -6.93 -2.76
N ALA A 96 9.74 -8.18 -3.04
CA ALA A 96 11.10 -8.53 -3.44
C ALA A 96 11.45 -7.96 -4.82
N GLN A 97 10.50 -7.91 -5.75
CA GLN A 97 10.67 -7.20 -7.02
C GLN A 97 10.79 -5.68 -6.83
N MET A 98 10.23 -5.14 -5.74
CA MET A 98 10.32 -3.73 -5.33
C MET A 98 11.54 -3.43 -4.44
N GLY A 99 12.51 -4.33 -4.35
CA GLY A 99 13.79 -4.12 -3.67
C GLY A 99 13.83 -4.40 -2.17
N ILE A 100 12.76 -4.94 -1.57
CA ILE A 100 12.78 -5.37 -0.17
C ILE A 100 13.19 -6.85 -0.12
N SER A 101 14.25 -7.18 0.65
CA SER A 101 14.67 -8.57 0.79
C SER A 101 13.54 -9.45 1.31
N LYS A 102 13.29 -10.55 0.61
CA LYS A 102 12.26 -11.53 0.96
C LYS A 102 12.48 -12.15 2.36
N ASP A 103 13.73 -12.22 2.81
CA ASP A 103 14.10 -12.73 4.13
C ASP A 103 13.61 -11.85 5.28
N LEU A 104 13.34 -10.58 5.00
CA LEU A 104 12.77 -9.66 5.98
C LEU A 104 11.26 -9.80 6.14
N ILE A 105 10.60 -10.49 5.22
CA ILE A 105 9.14 -10.59 5.16
C ILE A 105 8.70 -11.97 5.65
N PRO A 106 8.05 -12.07 6.82
CA PRO A 106 7.59 -13.35 7.36
C PRO A 106 6.60 -14.08 6.45
N GLN A 107 6.63 -15.40 6.47
CA GLN A 107 5.59 -16.24 5.83
C GLN A 107 4.35 -16.34 6.73
N ALA A 108 3.74 -15.20 7.03
CA ALA A 108 2.60 -15.14 7.93
C ALA A 108 1.54 -14.18 7.40
N PRO A 109 0.24 -14.45 7.58
CA PRO A 109 -0.82 -13.58 7.07
C PRO A 109 -0.81 -12.20 7.74
N SER A 110 -0.16 -12.04 8.89
CA SER A 110 -0.01 -10.76 9.60
C SER A 110 0.74 -9.69 8.81
N ILE A 111 1.47 -10.07 7.72
CA ILE A 111 2.05 -9.10 6.79
C ILE A 111 0.98 -8.21 6.15
N ALA A 112 -0.26 -8.68 6.01
CA ALA A 112 -1.39 -7.88 5.54
C ALA A 112 -1.64 -6.62 6.38
N LEU A 113 -1.17 -6.61 7.62
CA LEU A 113 -1.30 -5.48 8.56
C LEU A 113 0.03 -4.76 8.81
N GLY A 114 1.10 -5.18 8.11
CA GLY A 114 2.43 -4.61 8.26
C GLY A 114 3.12 -4.99 9.57
N ALA A 115 2.88 -6.20 10.07
CA ALA A 115 3.64 -6.77 11.19
C ALA A 115 5.05 -7.19 10.73
N ILE A 116 5.83 -6.22 10.25
CA ILE A 116 7.13 -6.37 9.62
C ILE A 116 7.99 -5.17 10.01
N ASP A 117 9.25 -5.41 10.33
CA ASP A 117 10.21 -4.36 10.65
C ASP A 117 11.06 -4.02 9.41
N LEU A 118 10.89 -2.80 8.88
CA LEU A 118 11.65 -2.26 7.75
C LEU A 118 12.20 -0.88 8.07
N SER A 119 13.24 -0.47 7.35
CA SER A 119 13.80 0.87 7.43
C SER A 119 12.99 1.85 6.55
N VAL A 120 13.13 3.14 6.86
CA VAL A 120 12.57 4.21 6.01
C VAL A 120 13.10 4.11 4.59
N GLN A 121 14.38 3.78 4.43
CA GLN A 121 15.02 3.62 3.14
C GLN A 121 14.40 2.48 2.32
N GLU A 122 14.23 1.29 2.91
CA GLU A 122 13.60 0.14 2.25
C GLU A 122 12.17 0.45 1.81
N MET A 123 11.40 1.08 2.69
CA MET A 123 10.02 1.47 2.38
C MET A 123 9.95 2.55 1.30
N THR A 124 10.79 3.58 1.39
CA THR A 124 10.82 4.67 0.39
C THR A 124 11.25 4.13 -0.97
N GLY A 125 12.30 3.29 -1.00
CA GLY A 125 12.76 2.64 -2.23
C GLY A 125 11.65 1.81 -2.90
N ALA A 126 10.92 1.00 -2.13
CA ALA A 126 9.82 0.22 -2.68
C ALA A 126 8.66 1.09 -3.21
N TYR A 127 8.34 2.19 -2.50
CA TYR A 127 7.29 3.11 -2.95
C TYR A 127 7.64 3.89 -4.20
N THR A 128 8.93 4.02 -4.58
CA THR A 128 9.31 4.61 -5.87
C THR A 128 8.75 3.82 -7.05
N THR A 129 8.49 2.53 -6.88
CA THR A 129 7.85 1.69 -7.89
C THR A 129 6.47 2.22 -8.29
N PHE A 130 5.67 2.69 -7.32
CA PHE A 130 4.36 3.28 -7.60
C PHE A 130 4.47 4.57 -8.41
N ALA A 131 5.41 5.44 -8.06
CA ALA A 131 5.65 6.69 -8.78
C ALA A 131 6.27 6.46 -10.17
N ASN A 132 6.96 5.33 -10.37
CA ASN A 132 7.69 4.98 -11.58
C ASN A 132 6.99 3.88 -12.40
N ASN A 133 5.69 3.98 -12.54
CA ASN A 133 4.89 3.11 -13.43
C ASN A 133 5.04 1.59 -13.19
N GLY A 134 5.18 1.20 -11.93
CA GLY A 134 5.39 -0.20 -11.56
C GLY A 134 6.80 -0.73 -11.79
N ILE A 135 7.74 0.13 -12.18
CA ILE A 135 9.15 -0.22 -12.40
C ILE A 135 9.95 0.16 -11.15
N TYR A 136 10.55 -0.84 -10.52
CA TYR A 136 11.53 -0.61 -9.47
C TYR A 136 12.89 -0.27 -10.06
N LYS A 137 13.50 0.78 -9.54
CA LYS A 137 14.91 1.16 -9.77
C LYS A 137 15.65 1.13 -8.44
N GLU A 138 16.79 0.47 -8.43
CA GLU A 138 17.64 0.49 -7.24
C GLU A 138 18.13 1.91 -6.96
N PRO A 139 17.97 2.42 -5.72
CA PRO A 139 18.45 3.75 -5.35
C PRO A 139 19.95 3.89 -5.52
N ILE A 140 20.39 4.94 -6.22
CA ILE A 140 21.80 5.23 -6.47
C ILE A 140 22.25 6.36 -5.53
N TYR A 141 23.27 6.11 -4.74
CA TYR A 141 23.89 7.09 -3.84
C TYR A 141 25.24 7.59 -4.36
N LEU A 142 25.92 6.76 -5.15
CA LEU A 142 27.22 7.03 -5.73
C LEU A 142 27.11 6.92 -7.24
N LEU A 143 27.17 8.05 -7.94
CA LEU A 143 27.04 8.08 -9.40
C LEU A 143 28.30 7.58 -10.08
N ARG A 144 29.47 8.11 -9.66
CA ARG A 144 30.77 7.75 -10.22
C ARG A 144 31.90 8.07 -9.24
N ILE A 145 33.05 7.42 -9.43
CA ILE A 145 34.31 7.74 -8.78
C ILE A 145 35.33 8.05 -9.89
N GLU A 146 36.02 9.16 -9.76
CA GLU A 146 37.11 9.56 -10.66
C GLU A 146 38.43 9.67 -9.89
N ASP A 147 39.54 9.35 -10.54
CA ASP A 147 40.86 9.63 -9.99
C ASP A 147 41.18 11.13 -10.12
N ARG A 148 42.34 11.55 -9.56
CA ARG A 148 42.79 12.94 -9.60
C ARG A 148 43.06 13.49 -11.01
N TYR A 149 43.07 12.62 -12.03
CA TYR A 149 43.25 12.98 -13.44
C TYR A 149 41.93 12.97 -14.23
N GLY A 150 40.78 12.79 -13.56
CA GLY A 150 39.47 12.74 -14.20
C GLY A 150 39.17 11.40 -14.87
N ARG A 151 40.01 10.36 -14.65
CA ARG A 151 39.73 9.03 -15.19
C ARG A 151 38.69 8.32 -14.32
N GLU A 152 37.61 7.85 -14.97
CA GLU A 152 36.55 7.10 -14.30
C GLU A 152 37.06 5.75 -13.77
N ILE A 153 36.98 5.54 -12.43
CA ILE A 153 37.29 4.29 -11.75
C ILE A 153 36.03 3.43 -11.57
N TYR A 154 34.91 4.09 -11.33
CA TYR A 154 33.61 3.44 -11.10
C TYR A 154 32.49 4.32 -11.63
N LYS A 155 31.49 3.67 -12.22
CA LYS A 155 30.22 4.28 -12.60
C LYS A 155 29.07 3.37 -12.19
N SER A 156 28.08 3.93 -11.51
CA SER A 156 26.88 3.18 -11.13
C SER A 156 26.05 2.83 -12.35
N VAL A 157 25.58 1.61 -12.39
CA VAL A 157 24.57 1.14 -13.36
C VAL A 157 23.33 0.76 -12.59
N SER A 158 22.22 1.46 -12.84
CA SER A 158 20.94 1.12 -12.22
C SER A 158 20.33 -0.10 -12.90
N SER A 159 19.92 -1.06 -12.10
CA SER A 159 19.05 -2.15 -12.58
C SER A 159 17.58 -1.73 -12.47
N GLU A 160 16.79 -2.10 -13.46
CA GLU A 160 15.35 -1.85 -13.48
C GLU A 160 14.60 -3.18 -13.54
N LYS A 161 13.48 -3.26 -12.82
CA LYS A 161 12.59 -4.43 -12.83
C LYS A 161 11.14 -3.98 -12.90
N GLN A 162 10.37 -4.54 -13.83
CA GLN A 162 8.92 -4.41 -13.80
C GLN A 162 8.39 -5.27 -12.64
N ALA A 163 8.02 -4.62 -11.55
CA ALA A 163 7.51 -5.29 -10.35
C ALA A 163 5.98 -5.42 -10.36
N LEU A 164 5.30 -4.51 -11.05
CA LEU A 164 3.84 -4.41 -11.09
C LEU A 164 3.42 -4.02 -12.49
N ARG A 165 2.37 -4.64 -13.05
CA ARG A 165 1.85 -4.24 -14.37
C ARG A 165 1.42 -2.76 -14.35
N PRO A 166 1.63 -2.01 -15.44
CA PRO A 166 1.32 -0.58 -15.49
C PRO A 166 -0.13 -0.25 -15.13
N GLU A 167 -1.09 -1.07 -15.55
CA GLU A 167 -2.52 -0.89 -15.29
C GLU A 167 -2.84 -1.08 -13.80
N ALA A 168 -2.28 -2.13 -13.17
CA ALA A 168 -2.43 -2.37 -11.74
C ALA A 168 -1.73 -1.28 -10.91
N ASN A 169 -0.57 -0.81 -11.38
CA ASN A 169 0.13 0.32 -10.76
C ASN A 169 -0.72 1.59 -10.82
N TYR A 170 -1.31 1.91 -11.98
CA TYR A 170 -2.14 3.09 -12.13
C TYR A 170 -3.37 3.04 -11.22
N ALA A 171 -4.03 1.89 -11.12
CA ALA A 171 -5.12 1.66 -10.18
C ALA A 171 -4.66 1.87 -8.71
N MET A 172 -3.47 1.38 -8.36
CA MET A 172 -2.93 1.56 -7.01
C MET A 172 -2.57 3.02 -6.71
N VAL A 173 -2.02 3.74 -7.70
CA VAL A 173 -1.72 5.18 -7.59
C VAL A 173 -3.01 5.99 -7.41
N ASP A 174 -4.07 5.70 -8.16
CA ASP A 174 -5.39 6.32 -8.00
C ASP A 174 -5.91 6.12 -6.56
N MET A 175 -5.80 4.91 -6.03
CA MET A 175 -6.17 4.61 -4.65
C MET A 175 -5.32 5.35 -3.62
N LEU A 176 -4.01 5.53 -3.86
CA LEU A 176 -3.13 6.30 -2.97
C LEU A 176 -3.46 7.80 -2.99
N GLN A 177 -3.82 8.34 -4.16
CA GLN A 177 -4.29 9.72 -4.28
C GLN A 177 -5.62 9.94 -3.53
N TYR A 178 -6.52 8.96 -3.60
CA TYR A 178 -7.75 8.98 -2.82
C TYR A 178 -7.51 8.83 -1.32
N ALA A 179 -6.61 7.94 -0.93
CA ALA A 179 -6.33 7.62 0.47
C ALA A 179 -5.65 8.74 1.25
N ILE A 180 -4.91 9.62 0.57
CA ILE A 180 -4.18 10.70 1.25
C ILE A 180 -5.13 11.69 1.96
N GLY A 181 -6.32 11.94 1.42
CA GLY A 181 -7.27 12.92 1.95
C GLY A 181 -6.70 14.33 1.97
N TYR A 182 -6.66 14.97 3.17
CA TYR A 182 -6.08 16.31 3.30
C TYR A 182 -4.58 16.32 2.95
N ARG A 183 -4.20 17.20 2.03
CA ARG A 183 -2.86 17.33 1.45
C ARG A 183 -2.13 18.65 1.76
N GLY A 184 -2.61 19.40 2.74
CA GLY A 184 -1.98 20.65 3.17
C GLY A 184 -1.90 21.67 2.04
N LYS A 185 -0.71 22.31 1.90
CA LYS A 185 -0.40 23.31 0.87
C LYS A 185 0.23 22.70 -0.39
N VAL A 186 0.37 21.38 -0.46
CA VAL A 186 0.96 20.70 -1.62
C VAL A 186 0.08 20.89 -2.86
N ARG A 187 0.67 21.34 -3.94
CA ARG A 187 0.05 21.52 -5.25
C ARG A 187 0.35 20.33 -6.17
N GLY A 188 -0.54 20.07 -7.11
CA GLY A 188 -0.39 18.98 -8.07
C GLY A 188 -0.78 17.60 -7.51
N PRO A 189 -0.54 16.53 -8.30
CA PRO A 189 -0.87 15.17 -7.91
C PRO A 189 0.01 14.69 -6.76
N ILE A 190 -0.65 14.15 -5.73
CA ILE A 190 0.00 13.52 -4.59
C ILE A 190 -0.86 12.38 -4.08
N GLY A 191 -0.25 11.24 -3.80
CA GLY A 191 -0.85 10.11 -3.11
C GLY A 191 -0.09 9.78 -1.83
N GLY A 192 -0.65 8.96 -0.98
CA GLY A 192 0.09 8.51 0.19
C GLY A 192 -0.69 7.62 1.13
N LYS A 193 0.07 7.01 2.05
CA LYS A 193 -0.47 6.10 3.07
C LYS A 193 0.16 6.36 4.42
N THR A 194 -0.68 6.46 5.45
CA THR A 194 -0.27 6.51 6.85
C THR A 194 -0.11 5.11 7.44
N GLY A 195 0.82 4.97 8.37
CA GLY A 195 0.98 3.80 9.21
C GLY A 195 0.98 4.19 10.68
N THR A 196 0.42 3.32 11.49
CA THR A 196 0.45 3.40 12.94
C THR A 196 0.57 1.97 13.45
N THR A 197 1.47 1.76 14.40
CA THR A 197 1.63 0.44 15.02
C THR A 197 0.78 0.33 16.28
N ASN A 198 0.66 -0.89 16.79
CA ASN A 198 0.05 -1.13 18.09
C ASN A 198 0.79 -0.30 19.15
N GLU A 199 0.05 0.09 20.20
CA GLU A 199 0.58 0.90 21.31
C GLU A 199 1.05 2.30 20.91
N HIS A 200 0.84 2.72 19.65
CA HIS A 200 1.16 4.07 19.17
C HIS A 200 2.65 4.44 19.27
N ALA A 201 3.54 3.44 19.15
CA ALA A 201 4.98 3.62 19.24
C ALA A 201 5.59 4.16 17.93
N ASP A 202 5.01 3.80 16.78
CA ASP A 202 5.53 4.14 15.46
C ASP A 202 4.47 4.85 14.61
N GLY A 203 4.79 6.03 14.15
CA GLY A 203 4.02 6.80 13.18
C GLY A 203 4.74 6.86 11.84
N TRP A 204 4.12 6.35 10.78
CA TRP A 204 4.65 6.33 9.43
C TRP A 204 3.81 7.14 8.47
N PHE A 205 4.46 7.73 7.49
CA PHE A 205 3.79 8.23 6.30
C PHE A 205 4.69 8.05 5.07
N MET A 206 4.09 7.51 4.00
CA MET A 206 4.68 7.39 2.68
C MET A 206 3.90 8.29 1.74
N GLY A 207 4.55 9.32 1.20
CA GLY A 207 3.99 10.26 0.23
C GLY A 207 4.63 10.06 -1.14
N ILE A 208 3.84 10.03 -2.19
CA ILE A 208 4.28 9.94 -3.58
C ILE A 208 3.75 11.10 -4.40
N THR A 209 4.61 11.69 -5.22
CA THR A 209 4.27 12.57 -6.33
C THR A 209 4.84 11.96 -7.62
N PRO A 210 4.50 12.47 -8.82
CA PRO A 210 5.09 11.92 -10.05
C PRO A 210 6.62 11.90 -10.10
N ASN A 211 7.28 12.84 -9.38
CA ASN A 211 8.74 13.03 -9.45
C ASN A 211 9.46 12.82 -8.13
N LEU A 212 8.74 12.64 -7.01
CA LEU A 212 9.36 12.54 -5.69
C LEU A 212 8.57 11.59 -4.79
N VAL A 213 9.29 10.73 -4.09
CA VAL A 213 8.75 9.90 -3.00
C VAL A 213 9.43 10.29 -1.69
N VAL A 214 8.63 10.54 -0.67
CA VAL A 214 9.11 10.90 0.67
C VAL A 214 8.55 9.95 1.70
N GLY A 215 9.43 9.23 2.37
CA GLY A 215 9.09 8.38 3.50
C GLY A 215 9.50 9.02 4.83
N THR A 216 8.64 8.93 5.83
CA THR A 216 8.89 9.44 7.18
C THR A 216 8.44 8.46 8.23
N TRP A 217 9.30 8.27 9.21
CA TRP A 217 9.00 7.58 10.45
C TRP A 217 9.23 8.52 11.64
N VAL A 218 8.33 8.48 12.61
CA VAL A 218 8.42 9.18 13.89
C VAL A 218 8.15 8.19 15.01
N GLY A 219 9.04 8.11 15.98
CA GLY A 219 8.92 7.21 17.13
C GLY A 219 10.06 7.42 18.10
N GLY A 220 10.01 6.74 19.24
CA GLY A 220 11.10 6.70 20.20
C GLY A 220 12.19 5.70 19.82
N ASP A 221 13.36 5.81 20.45
CA ASP A 221 14.47 4.87 20.23
C ASP A 221 14.08 3.44 20.59
N ASP A 222 13.29 3.29 21.65
CA ASP A 222 12.74 2.01 22.09
C ASP A 222 11.23 1.91 21.88
N ARG A 223 10.71 0.70 21.65
CA ARG A 223 9.27 0.46 21.41
C ARG A 223 8.38 0.74 22.60
N TRP A 224 8.91 0.69 23.83
CA TRP A 224 8.14 1.04 25.03
C TRP A 224 7.88 2.55 25.16
N ILE A 225 8.63 3.37 24.38
CA ILE A 225 8.37 4.81 24.29
C ILE A 225 7.22 4.99 23.29
N SER A 226 6.03 5.26 23.82
CA SER A 226 4.83 5.38 23.00
C SER A 226 3.93 6.53 23.46
N PHE A 227 3.08 6.98 22.55
CA PHE A 227 2.08 8.00 22.88
C PHE A 227 0.93 7.37 23.69
N ARG A 228 0.35 8.14 24.60
CA ARG A 228 -0.73 7.68 25.48
C ARG A 228 -2.05 7.37 24.75
N SER A 229 -2.20 7.83 23.51
CA SER A 229 -3.44 7.64 22.75
C SER A 229 -3.18 7.58 21.24
N LEU A 230 -4.08 6.91 20.53
CA LEU A 230 -4.09 6.89 19.06
C LEU A 230 -4.20 8.31 18.47
N ALA A 231 -4.95 9.20 19.10
CA ALA A 231 -5.13 10.57 18.62
C ALA A 231 -3.82 11.36 18.54
N LEU A 232 -2.86 11.07 19.41
CA LEU A 232 -1.54 11.70 19.42
C LEU A 232 -0.52 10.92 18.59
N GLY A 233 -0.52 9.58 18.70
CA GLY A 233 0.52 8.71 18.15
C GLY A 233 0.23 8.13 16.75
N GLN A 234 -0.80 8.61 16.05
CA GLN A 234 -1.06 8.12 14.69
C GLN A 234 -0.18 8.82 13.65
N GLY A 235 0.26 8.09 12.63
CA GLY A 235 1.09 8.60 11.55
C GLY A 235 0.48 9.81 10.81
N ALA A 236 -0.85 9.92 10.79
CA ALA A 236 -1.56 11.08 10.25
C ALA A 236 -1.29 12.39 11.02
N LYS A 237 -0.89 12.29 12.29
CA LYS A 237 -0.60 13.45 13.16
C LYS A 237 0.89 13.70 13.33
N MET A 238 1.70 12.64 13.33
CA MET A 238 3.14 12.74 13.58
C MET A 238 3.96 12.84 12.29
N ALA A 239 3.76 11.91 11.35
CA ALA A 239 4.63 11.75 10.19
C ALA A 239 4.11 12.49 8.95
N LYS A 240 2.80 12.45 8.67
CA LYS A 240 2.20 13.05 7.49
C LYS A 240 2.43 14.57 7.38
N PRO A 241 2.26 15.40 8.43
CA PRO A 241 2.50 16.83 8.33
C PRO A 241 3.93 17.16 7.90
N LEU A 242 4.93 16.43 8.43
CA LEU A 242 6.34 16.64 8.07
C LEU A 242 6.59 16.47 6.58
N VAL A 243 6.01 15.42 5.96
CA VAL A 243 6.15 15.18 4.52
C VAL A 243 5.42 16.25 3.71
N LEU A 244 4.19 16.64 4.10
CA LEU A 244 3.44 17.64 3.37
C LEU A 244 4.12 19.03 3.43
N ASP A 245 4.63 19.41 4.59
CA ASP A 245 5.34 20.69 4.76
C ASP A 245 6.68 20.67 4.01
N TYR A 246 7.39 19.54 4.01
CA TYR A 246 8.62 19.37 3.24
C TYR A 246 8.37 19.53 1.73
N ILE A 247 7.39 18.81 1.17
CA ILE A 247 7.05 18.93 -0.25
C ILE A 247 6.58 20.35 -0.59
N ALA A 248 5.73 20.96 0.25
CA ALA A 248 5.27 22.33 0.03
C ALA A 248 6.41 23.34 0.08
N SER A 249 7.42 23.13 0.92
CA SER A 249 8.62 23.96 1.00
C SER A 249 9.50 23.81 -0.26
N LEU A 250 9.67 22.59 -0.76
CA LEU A 250 10.37 22.35 -2.03
C LEU A 250 9.67 23.04 -3.21
N GLN A 251 8.35 23.04 -3.23
CA GLN A 251 7.55 23.70 -4.26
C GLN A 251 7.61 25.25 -4.21
N GLN A 252 8.08 25.82 -3.11
CA GLN A 252 8.24 27.26 -2.92
C GLN A 252 9.71 27.71 -3.10
N ASP A 253 10.65 26.78 -3.14
CA ASP A 253 12.06 27.09 -3.28
C ASP A 253 12.39 27.39 -4.75
N GLU A 254 12.71 28.64 -5.06
CA GLU A 254 13.04 29.10 -6.40
C GLU A 254 14.30 28.44 -7.00
N ARG A 255 15.13 27.78 -6.19
CA ARG A 255 16.30 27.02 -6.64
C ARG A 255 15.94 25.67 -7.20
N ILE A 256 14.69 25.21 -7.02
CA ILE A 256 14.21 23.89 -7.42
C ILE A 256 13.18 24.08 -8.53
N GLU A 257 13.50 23.54 -9.70
CA GLU A 257 12.56 23.45 -10.80
C GLU A 257 11.54 22.36 -10.51
N TRP A 258 10.37 22.74 -9.97
CA TRP A 258 9.26 21.83 -9.73
C TRP A 258 8.30 21.82 -10.90
N ASP A 259 8.14 20.69 -11.56
CA ASP A 259 7.12 20.55 -12.61
C ASP A 259 5.73 20.32 -12.00
N PHE A 260 4.94 21.38 -11.95
CA PHE A 260 3.56 21.33 -11.47
C PHE A 260 2.58 20.67 -12.44
N ASN A 261 2.99 20.44 -13.69
CA ASN A 261 2.18 19.79 -14.71
C ASN A 261 2.42 18.29 -14.77
N ALA A 262 3.44 17.80 -14.09
CA ALA A 262 3.73 16.37 -14.01
C ALA A 262 2.50 15.61 -13.49
N GLN A 263 2.14 14.54 -14.21
CA GLN A 263 1.08 13.63 -13.85
C GLN A 263 1.66 12.24 -13.61
N PHE A 264 0.97 11.43 -12.81
CA PHE A 264 1.30 10.01 -12.77
C PHE A 264 1.01 9.40 -14.13
N TYR A 265 1.91 8.53 -14.55
CA TYR A 265 1.78 7.87 -15.85
C TYR A 265 0.50 7.03 -15.90
N ARG A 266 -0.33 7.31 -16.90
CA ARG A 266 -1.46 6.47 -17.26
C ARG A 266 -1.08 5.62 -18.47
N PRO A 267 -1.19 4.28 -18.37
CA PRO A 267 -0.97 3.42 -19.54
C PRO A 267 -1.90 3.79 -20.70
N PRO A 268 -1.44 3.69 -21.94
CA PRO A 268 -2.27 3.93 -23.11
C PRO A 268 -3.31 2.81 -23.29
N GLY A 269 -4.46 3.18 -23.85
CA GLY A 269 -5.55 2.23 -24.12
C GLY A 269 -6.47 1.99 -22.92
N GLU A 270 -7.18 0.87 -22.95
CA GLU A 270 -8.08 0.45 -21.89
C GLU A 270 -7.30 -0.16 -20.73
N LEU A 271 -7.61 0.26 -19.52
CA LEU A 271 -6.92 -0.24 -18.32
C LEU A 271 -7.32 -1.70 -17.99
N GLY A 272 -8.49 -2.16 -18.46
CA GLY A 272 -9.06 -3.45 -18.05
C GLY A 272 -9.42 -3.52 -16.56
N ILE A 273 -9.33 -2.38 -15.84
CA ILE A 273 -9.67 -2.21 -14.43
C ILE A 273 -10.52 -0.94 -14.33
N GLU A 274 -11.78 -1.07 -13.89
CA GLU A 274 -12.66 0.07 -13.70
C GLU A 274 -12.24 0.88 -12.46
N LEU A 275 -12.10 2.19 -12.63
CA LEU A 275 -11.72 3.13 -11.57
C LEU A 275 -12.85 4.08 -11.18
N ASP A 276 -13.85 4.23 -12.06
CA ASP A 276 -15.06 5.00 -11.79
C ASP A 276 -16.06 4.12 -11.03
N CYS A 277 -16.21 4.38 -9.75
CA CYS A 277 -17.06 3.55 -8.91
C CYS A 277 -18.55 3.79 -9.12
N ASP A 278 -18.94 4.87 -9.78
CA ASP A 278 -20.34 5.12 -10.15
C ASP A 278 -20.71 4.33 -11.42
N ALA A 279 -19.71 4.07 -12.26
CA ALA A 279 -19.87 3.24 -13.47
C ALA A 279 -19.63 1.74 -13.21
N TYR A 280 -19.03 1.37 -12.07
CA TYR A 280 -18.65 0.00 -11.77
C TYR A 280 -19.85 -0.89 -11.50
N GLN A 281 -20.07 -1.88 -12.36
CA GLN A 281 -21.01 -2.96 -12.13
C GLN A 281 -20.29 -4.11 -11.42
N ASN A 282 -20.68 -4.40 -10.18
CA ASN A 282 -20.06 -5.49 -9.44
C ASN A 282 -20.48 -6.84 -10.06
N PRO A 283 -19.54 -7.60 -10.65
CA PRO A 283 -19.89 -8.86 -11.34
C PRO A 283 -20.42 -9.94 -10.40
N ASN A 284 -20.30 -9.76 -9.08
CA ASN A 284 -20.76 -10.71 -8.08
C ASN A 284 -22.14 -10.37 -7.48
N ILE A 285 -22.78 -9.29 -7.93
CA ILE A 285 -24.16 -8.95 -7.52
C ILE A 285 -25.07 -9.29 -8.70
N PRO A 286 -25.98 -10.26 -8.57
CA PRO A 286 -27.01 -10.50 -9.59
C PRO A 286 -27.82 -9.22 -9.78
N LEU A 287 -28.11 -8.86 -11.02
CA LEU A 287 -29.11 -7.84 -11.34
C LEU A 287 -30.47 -8.52 -11.35
N ASP A 288 -31.52 -7.85 -10.84
CA ASP A 288 -32.88 -8.25 -11.01
C ASP A 288 -33.31 -8.15 -12.50
N GLU A 289 -34.52 -8.62 -12.81
CA GLU A 289 -35.06 -8.61 -14.19
C GLU A 289 -35.20 -7.19 -14.77
N ASP A 290 -35.17 -6.15 -13.93
CA ASP A 290 -35.27 -4.73 -14.29
C ASP A 290 -33.90 -4.06 -14.39
N GLY A 291 -32.78 -4.77 -14.08
CA GLY A 291 -31.41 -4.28 -14.12
C GLY A 291 -30.99 -3.47 -12.89
N GLU A 292 -31.75 -3.58 -11.80
CA GLU A 292 -31.41 -3.01 -10.50
C GLU A 292 -30.69 -4.04 -9.62
N PHE A 293 -29.94 -3.57 -8.62
CA PHE A 293 -29.19 -4.46 -7.74
C PHE A 293 -30.12 -5.13 -6.72
N GLU A 294 -30.20 -6.46 -6.74
CA GLU A 294 -30.87 -7.19 -5.67
C GLU A 294 -30.14 -6.92 -4.32
N ASP A 295 -30.90 -6.48 -3.33
CA ASP A 295 -30.49 -6.40 -1.92
C ASP A 295 -30.34 -7.80 -1.30
N ALA A 296 -29.49 -8.65 -1.86
CA ALA A 296 -29.25 -9.99 -1.35
C ALA A 296 -28.10 -9.99 -0.33
N PRO A 297 -28.25 -10.59 0.83
CA PRO A 297 -27.13 -10.81 1.74
C PRO A 297 -26.12 -11.75 1.07
N LEU A 298 -24.87 -11.29 0.90
CA LEU A 298 -23.78 -12.10 0.36
C LEU A 298 -23.64 -13.39 1.19
N ASN A 299 -24.09 -14.48 0.62
CA ASN A 299 -23.88 -15.81 1.18
C ASN A 299 -22.44 -16.23 0.87
N ILE A 300 -21.53 -16.04 1.81
CA ILE A 300 -20.12 -16.46 1.71
C ILE A 300 -20.05 -17.97 2.04
N SER A 301 -20.75 -18.77 1.28
CA SER A 301 -20.64 -20.23 1.31
C SER A 301 -20.43 -20.75 -0.11
N ASN A 302 -19.25 -20.52 -0.65
CA ASN A 302 -18.70 -21.38 -1.71
C ASN A 302 -17.51 -22.12 -1.11
N GLU A 303 -17.80 -23.22 -0.44
CA GLU A 303 -16.82 -24.30 -0.32
C GLU A 303 -16.51 -24.79 -1.73
N PRO A 304 -15.23 -24.90 -2.13
CA PRO A 304 -14.90 -25.64 -3.34
C PRO A 304 -15.19 -27.11 -3.04
N ASP A 305 -16.11 -27.69 -3.80
CA ASP A 305 -16.39 -29.13 -3.86
C ASP A 305 -15.10 -29.85 -4.32
N PHE A 306 -14.41 -30.44 -3.39
CA PHE A 306 -13.35 -31.42 -3.66
C PHE A 306 -14.04 -32.78 -3.70
N GLY A 307 -14.59 -33.13 -4.88
CA GLY A 307 -15.03 -34.49 -5.16
C GLY A 307 -13.92 -35.49 -4.91
N ASP A 308 -14.30 -36.65 -4.34
CA ASP A 308 -13.54 -37.84 -3.95
C ASP A 308 -12.46 -38.31 -4.93
#